data_8c540ea9c5dd0cd79815dbaf4bd9ad24
#
_entry.id   8c540ea9c5dd0cd79815dbaf4bd9ad24
#
_cell.length_a   1.000
_cell.length_b   1.000
_cell.length_c   1.000
_cell.angle_alpha   90.00
_cell.angle_beta   90.00
_cell.angle_gamma   90.00
#
_symmetry.space_group_name_H-M   'P 1'
#
loop_
_entity.id
_entity.type
_entity.pdbx_description
1 polymer ?
#
loop_
_entity_poly.entity_id
_entity_poly.type
_entity_poly.pdbx_seq_one_letter_code
_entity_poly.pdbx_strand_id
1 'polypeptide(L)'
;MALTPEKKVKNKVVKLLKQYEAYYFFPATYGFGRSGVPDIIVCYRGRFIGVECKAGANTTTALQNRELAAIEAAGGTSLVVNETNLAELQFVLDGLT
;
A
#
# COMPACT_ATOMS: atom_id res chain seq x y z
N MET A 1 12.73 -14.75 14.41
CA MET A 1 13.26 -13.43 14.02
C MET A 1 12.24 -12.36 14.33
N ALA A 2 12.66 -11.29 14.99
CA ALA A 2 11.76 -10.21 15.32
C ALA A 2 11.36 -9.43 14.07
N LEU A 3 10.08 -9.10 13.95
CA LEU A 3 9.58 -8.27 12.86
C LEU A 3 9.85 -6.80 13.17
N THR A 4 10.24 -6.02 12.15
CA THR A 4 10.30 -4.57 12.29
C THR A 4 8.89 -4.02 12.45
N PRO A 5 8.72 -2.82 13.06
CA PRO A 5 7.40 -2.20 13.17
C PRO A 5 6.71 -2.04 11.81
N GLU A 6 7.46 -1.64 10.79
CA GLU A 6 6.90 -1.47 9.43
C GLU A 6 6.43 -2.81 8.86
N LYS A 7 7.18 -3.88 9.08
CA LYS A 7 6.78 -5.21 8.62
C LYS A 7 5.52 -5.71 9.31
N LYS A 8 5.34 -5.34 10.58
CA LYS A 8 4.08 -5.65 11.30
C LYS A 8 2.90 -4.97 10.65
N VAL A 9 3.05 -3.71 10.23
CA VAL A 9 2.00 -2.98 9.49
C VAL A 9 1.72 -3.70 8.18
N LYS A 10 2.75 -4.03 7.42
CA LYS A 10 2.63 -4.73 6.15
C LYS A 10 1.87 -6.05 6.29
N ASN A 11 2.19 -6.81 7.34
CA ASN A 11 1.51 -8.08 7.60
C ASN A 11 0.02 -7.89 7.88
N LYS A 12 -0.36 -6.82 8.59
CA LYS A 12 -1.77 -6.52 8.85
C LYS A 12 -2.50 -6.13 7.58
N VAL A 13 -1.84 -5.36 6.72
CA VAL A 13 -2.41 -5.00 5.41
C VAL A 13 -2.65 -6.26 4.58
N VAL A 14 -1.67 -7.15 4.50
CA VAL A 14 -1.78 -8.39 3.74
C VAL A 14 -2.93 -9.25 4.27
N LYS A 15 -3.05 -9.35 5.59
CA LYS A 15 -4.15 -10.11 6.20
C LYS A 15 -5.50 -9.56 5.78
N LEU A 16 -5.65 -8.24 5.77
CA LEU A 16 -6.89 -7.60 5.34
C LEU A 16 -7.17 -7.86 3.86
N LEU A 17 -6.15 -7.73 3.01
CA LEU A 17 -6.29 -7.98 1.57
C LEU A 17 -6.74 -9.43 1.29
N LYS A 18 -6.20 -10.38 2.04
CA LYS A 18 -6.61 -11.80 1.93
C LYS A 18 -8.07 -11.99 2.32
N GLN A 19 -8.53 -11.30 3.36
CA GLN A 19 -9.94 -11.38 3.78
C GLN A 19 -10.89 -10.91 2.68
N TYR A 20 -10.47 -9.92 1.88
CA TYR A 20 -11.27 -9.39 0.77
C TYR A 20 -11.05 -10.15 -0.54
N GLU A 21 -10.14 -11.12 -0.54
CA GLU A 21 -9.76 -11.86 -1.75
C GLU A 21 -9.23 -10.94 -2.85
N ALA A 22 -8.50 -9.89 -2.45
CA ALA A 22 -7.90 -8.96 -3.38
C ALA A 22 -6.65 -9.57 -4.02
N TYR A 23 -6.40 -9.22 -5.28
CA TYR A 23 -5.12 -9.55 -5.91
C TYR A 23 -4.08 -8.55 -5.46
N TYR A 24 -2.90 -9.02 -5.06
CA TYR A 24 -1.82 -8.13 -4.64
C TYR A 24 -0.46 -8.76 -4.86
N PHE A 25 0.56 -7.91 -4.93
CA PHE A 25 1.94 -8.36 -4.97
C PHE A 25 2.85 -7.27 -4.41
N PHE A 26 4.10 -7.66 -4.12
CA PHE A 26 5.11 -6.75 -3.62
C PHE A 26 6.06 -6.42 -4.77
N PRO A 27 6.13 -5.16 -5.24
CA PRO A 27 7.05 -4.81 -6.32
C PRO A 27 8.50 -5.05 -5.90
N ALA A 28 9.27 -5.64 -6.81
CA ALA A 28 10.70 -5.85 -6.61
C ALA A 28 11.43 -5.15 -7.76
N THR A 29 12.13 -4.05 -7.46
CA THR A 29 12.73 -3.23 -8.49
C THR A 29 14.21 -3.55 -8.73
N TYR A 30 14.96 -3.96 -7.71
CA TYR A 30 16.38 -4.38 -7.84
C TYR A 30 17.21 -3.41 -8.69
N GLY A 31 16.96 -2.11 -8.58
CA GLY A 31 17.68 -1.11 -9.37
C GLY A 31 17.17 -0.91 -10.79
N PHE A 32 16.17 -1.66 -11.22
CA PHE A 32 15.52 -1.49 -12.51
C PHE A 32 14.11 -0.95 -12.32
N GLY A 33 13.63 -0.18 -13.30
CA GLY A 33 12.29 0.39 -13.24
C GLY A 33 12.22 1.63 -12.37
N ARG A 34 11.09 1.83 -11.69
CA ARG A 34 10.78 3.06 -10.97
C ARG A 34 11.22 2.99 -9.52
N SER A 35 11.75 4.10 -9.01
CA SER A 35 12.06 4.25 -7.58
C SER A 35 10.86 4.82 -6.84
N GLY A 36 10.72 4.45 -5.54
CA GLY A 36 9.67 4.99 -4.69
C GLY A 36 8.30 4.37 -4.88
N VAL A 37 8.20 3.26 -5.61
CA VAL A 37 6.92 2.57 -5.79
C VAL A 37 6.38 2.09 -4.45
N PRO A 38 5.04 1.99 -4.31
CA PRO A 38 4.44 1.50 -3.06
C PRO A 38 4.90 0.10 -2.69
N ASP A 39 4.86 -0.21 -1.39
CA ASP A 39 5.23 -1.53 -0.88
C ASP A 39 4.35 -2.65 -1.42
N ILE A 40 3.06 -2.36 -1.63
CA ILE A 40 2.09 -3.34 -2.07
C ILE A 40 1.27 -2.75 -3.20
N ILE A 41 1.16 -3.49 -4.30
CA ILE A 41 0.27 -3.15 -5.41
C ILE A 41 -0.93 -4.08 -5.33
N VAL A 42 -2.12 -3.49 -5.42
CA VAL A 42 -3.38 -4.20 -5.25
C VAL A 42 -4.29 -3.94 -6.44
N CYS A 43 -5.01 -4.96 -6.87
CA CYS A 43 -6.16 -4.78 -7.74
C CYS A 43 -7.37 -5.41 -7.05
N TYR A 44 -8.41 -4.63 -6.83
CA TYR A 44 -9.63 -5.11 -6.21
C TYR A 44 -10.83 -4.50 -6.90
N ARG A 45 -11.71 -5.35 -7.42
CA ARG A 45 -12.93 -4.91 -8.10
C ARG A 45 -12.67 -3.87 -9.21
N GLY A 46 -11.60 -4.07 -9.96
CA GLY A 46 -11.21 -3.21 -11.07
C GLY A 46 -10.46 -1.95 -10.65
N ARG A 47 -10.22 -1.72 -9.35
CA ARG A 47 -9.48 -0.56 -8.84
C ARG A 47 -8.03 -0.93 -8.60
N PHE A 48 -7.13 -0.14 -9.16
CA PHE A 48 -5.70 -0.21 -8.84
C PHE A 48 -5.44 0.57 -7.55
N ILE A 49 -4.81 -0.05 -6.58
CA ILE A 49 -4.53 0.57 -5.28
C ILE A 49 -3.05 0.38 -4.96
N GLY A 50 -2.33 1.47 -4.72
CA GLY A 50 -0.97 1.42 -4.21
C GLY A 50 -0.95 1.69 -2.71
N VAL A 51 -0.35 0.78 -1.94
CA VAL A 51 -0.28 0.90 -0.48
C VAL A 51 1.16 1.02 -0.04
N GLU A 52 1.49 2.15 0.59
CA GLU A 52 2.78 2.37 1.23
C GLU A 52 2.63 2.15 2.73
N CYS A 53 3.48 1.30 3.31
CA CYS A 53 3.44 0.99 4.74
C CYS A 53 4.51 1.79 5.48
N LYS A 54 4.11 2.45 6.55
CA LYS A 54 5.01 3.21 7.44
C LYS A 54 4.72 2.82 8.88
N ALA A 55 5.66 3.09 9.75
CA ALA A 55 5.51 2.80 11.18
C ALA A 55 5.83 4.05 12.00
N GLY A 56 5.09 4.24 13.09
CA GLY A 56 5.31 5.33 14.01
C GLY A 56 5.20 6.69 13.34
N ALA A 57 6.18 7.55 13.58
CA ALA A 57 6.23 8.90 13.02
C ALA A 57 6.91 8.98 11.66
N ASN A 58 7.29 7.85 11.06
CA ASN A 58 7.93 7.83 9.75
C ASN A 58 6.97 8.34 8.68
N THR A 59 7.50 9.15 7.78
CA THR A 59 6.72 9.74 6.68
C THR A 59 7.28 9.30 5.34
N THR A 60 6.51 9.54 4.28
CA THR A 60 6.91 9.20 2.93
C THR A 60 8.03 10.10 2.42
N THR A 61 8.86 9.56 1.55
CA THR A 61 9.92 10.32 0.86
C THR A 61 9.33 11.08 -0.33
N ALA A 62 10.12 12.00 -0.90
CA ALA A 62 9.71 12.74 -2.09
C ALA A 62 9.44 11.79 -3.28
N LEU A 63 10.27 10.76 -3.46
CA LEU A 63 10.06 9.77 -4.54
C LEU A 63 8.79 8.96 -4.31
N GLN A 64 8.52 8.57 -3.07
CA GLN A 64 7.29 7.85 -2.74
C GLN A 64 6.06 8.74 -3.00
N ASN A 65 6.11 10.00 -2.60
CA ASN A 65 5.02 10.95 -2.84
C ASN A 65 4.75 11.12 -4.33
N ARG A 66 5.80 11.19 -5.14
CA ARG A 66 5.68 11.29 -6.59
C ARG A 66 4.95 10.08 -7.18
N GLU A 67 5.29 8.86 -6.71
CA GLU A 67 4.65 7.65 -7.20
C GLU A 67 3.20 7.54 -6.76
N LEU A 68 2.90 7.90 -5.50
CA LEU A 68 1.53 7.91 -5.02
C LEU A 68 0.67 8.90 -5.80
N ALA A 69 1.19 10.09 -6.08
CA ALA A 69 0.49 11.10 -6.86
C ALA A 69 0.25 10.61 -8.31
N ALA A 70 1.22 9.92 -8.90
CA ALA A 70 1.09 9.39 -10.25
C ALA A 70 -0.03 8.33 -10.34
N ILE A 71 -0.16 7.48 -9.32
CA ILE A 71 -1.25 6.50 -9.24
C ILE A 71 -2.60 7.23 -9.23
N GLU A 72 -2.74 8.25 -8.38
CA GLU A 72 -3.97 9.02 -8.29
C GLU A 72 -4.29 9.72 -9.61
N ALA A 73 -3.30 10.35 -10.25
CA ALA A 73 -3.48 11.03 -11.52
C ALA A 73 -3.92 10.07 -12.64
N ALA A 74 -3.50 8.82 -12.56
CA ALA A 74 -3.86 7.78 -13.54
C ALA A 74 -5.23 7.15 -13.26
N GLY A 75 -5.91 7.55 -12.18
CA GLY A 75 -7.24 7.05 -11.84
C GLY A 75 -7.24 5.94 -10.79
N GLY A 76 -6.08 5.58 -10.25
CA GLY A 76 -5.99 4.63 -9.16
C GLY A 76 -6.19 5.29 -7.80
N THR A 77 -6.03 4.50 -6.76
CA THR A 77 -6.09 4.97 -5.37
C THR A 77 -4.74 4.73 -4.72
N SER A 78 -4.25 5.68 -3.95
CA SER A 78 -3.03 5.50 -3.17
C SER A 78 -3.31 5.73 -1.69
N LEU A 79 -2.64 4.94 -0.85
CA LEU A 79 -2.80 5.00 0.61
C LEU A 79 -1.44 4.88 1.28
N VAL A 80 -1.27 5.65 2.36
CA VAL A 80 -0.17 5.47 3.29
C VAL A 80 -0.78 4.90 4.57
N VAL A 81 -0.41 3.68 4.93
CA VAL A 81 -0.99 2.95 6.06
C VAL A 81 0.05 2.76 7.15
N ASN A 82 -0.33 3.04 8.38
CA ASN A 82 0.48 2.74 9.55
C ASN A 82 -0.38 1.98 10.57
N GLU A 83 0.14 1.79 11.79
CA GLU A 83 -0.56 1.03 12.83
C GLU A 83 -1.85 1.66 13.30
N THR A 84 -2.13 2.94 12.95
CA THR A 84 -3.30 3.66 13.46
C THR A 84 -4.42 3.84 12.43
N ASN A 85 -4.15 3.62 11.14
CA ASN A 85 -5.13 3.95 10.10
C ASN A 85 -5.45 2.79 9.14
N LEU A 86 -5.28 1.56 9.55
CA LEU A 86 -5.64 0.40 8.72
C LEU A 86 -7.11 0.47 8.27
N ALA A 87 -7.97 1.09 9.07
CA ALA A 87 -9.37 1.26 8.73
C ALA A 87 -9.60 2.08 7.44
N GLU A 88 -8.65 2.93 7.05
CA GLU A 88 -8.76 3.67 5.79
C GLU A 88 -8.71 2.73 4.58
N LEU A 89 -7.85 1.71 4.62
CA LEU A 89 -7.79 0.70 3.58
C LEU A 89 -9.10 -0.11 3.56
N GLN A 90 -9.58 -0.51 4.73
CA GLN A 90 -10.85 -1.24 4.82
C GLN A 90 -12.00 -0.42 4.26
N PHE A 91 -12.04 0.87 4.54
CA PHE A 91 -13.06 1.77 4.01
C PHE A 91 -13.04 1.80 2.46
N VAL A 92 -11.83 1.86 1.87
CA VAL A 92 -11.68 1.83 0.41
C VAL A 92 -12.20 0.51 -0.16
N LEU A 93 -11.80 -0.61 0.43
CA LEU A 93 -12.21 -1.94 -0.04
C LEU A 93 -13.72 -2.12 0.10
N ASP A 94 -14.31 -1.69 1.21
CA ASP A 94 -15.76 -1.78 1.42
C ASP A 94 -16.52 -0.94 0.40
N GLY A 95 -16.00 0.20 0.02
CA GLY A 95 -16.61 1.06 -0.98
C GLY A 95 -16.62 0.46 -2.39
N LEU A 96 -15.75 -0.53 -2.64
CA LEU A 96 -15.66 -1.20 -3.94
C LEU A 96 -16.43 -2.52 -3.98
N THR A 97 -16.87 -2.99 -2.84
CA THR A 97 -17.55 -4.29 -2.72
C THR A 97 -18.99 -4.26 -3.24
#